data_95192d57782d4c17e8db02fd407738b9
#
_entry.id   95192d57782d4c17e8db02fd407738b9
#
_cell.length_a   1.000
_cell.length_b   1.000
_cell.length_c   1.000
_cell.angle_alpha   90.00
_cell.angle_beta   90.00
_cell.angle_gamma   90.00
#
_symmetry.space_group_name_H-M   'P 1'
#
loop_
_entity.id
_entity.type
_entity.pdbx_description
1 polymer ?
#
loop_
_entity_poly.entity_id
_entity_poly.type
_entity_poly.pdbx_seq_one_letter_code
_entity_poly.pdbx_strand_id
1 'polypeptide(L)'
;MKHQYIWQNADLRKMTWQDNALGSLISEVSLRRGSLLGRLSMFGFKEQGESMLDSLTEEIIHSSEIEGERLNRDSVRSSVARQLGLAHDGLPKTDHYIEGVVQVMLDATQHFQESLTKERLFGWHSP
;
A
#
# COMPACT_ATOMS: atom_id res chain seq x y z
N MET A 1 4.40 -33.91 -18.75
CA MET A 1 3.69 -32.66 -19.15
C MET A 1 4.71 -31.55 -19.18
N LYS A 2 4.89 -30.83 -20.30
CA LYS A 2 5.75 -29.65 -20.32
C LYS A 2 5.00 -28.55 -19.59
N HIS A 3 5.56 -28.04 -18.47
CA HIS A 3 5.02 -26.87 -17.78
C HIS A 3 5.15 -25.67 -18.72
N GLN A 4 4.02 -25.16 -19.21
CA GLN A 4 3.97 -23.94 -19.99
C GLN A 4 3.83 -22.77 -19.01
N TYR A 5 4.80 -21.88 -19.00
CA TYR A 5 4.74 -20.68 -18.18
C TYR A 5 3.75 -19.66 -18.76
N ILE A 6 3.14 -18.84 -17.90
CA ILE A 6 2.12 -17.86 -18.30
C ILE A 6 2.60 -16.91 -19.42
N TRP A 7 3.87 -16.52 -19.40
CA TRP A 7 4.46 -15.62 -20.42
C TRP A 7 4.68 -16.29 -21.79
N GLN A 8 4.62 -17.62 -21.86
CA GLN A 8 4.71 -18.37 -23.13
C GLN A 8 3.37 -18.44 -23.86
N ASN A 9 2.29 -17.97 -23.22
CA ASN A 9 0.97 -17.93 -23.82
C ASN A 9 0.88 -16.74 -24.78
N ALA A 10 0.63 -17.02 -26.08
CA ALA A 10 0.46 -15.98 -27.11
C ALA A 10 -0.73 -15.03 -26.80
N ASP A 11 -1.71 -15.50 -26.06
CA ASP A 11 -2.92 -14.75 -25.68
C ASP A 11 -2.80 -14.01 -24.36
N LEU A 12 -1.62 -13.99 -23.72
CA LEU A 12 -1.40 -13.29 -22.45
C LEU A 12 -1.87 -11.82 -22.48
N ARG A 13 -1.74 -11.16 -23.63
CA ARG A 13 -2.18 -9.77 -23.84
C ARG A 13 -3.69 -9.63 -24.10
N LYS A 14 -4.40 -10.75 -24.27
CA LYS A 14 -5.84 -10.81 -24.57
C LYS A 14 -6.59 -11.47 -23.43
N MET A 15 -6.26 -11.10 -22.20
CA MET A 15 -6.98 -11.62 -21.05
C MET A 15 -8.44 -11.23 -21.13
N THR A 16 -9.31 -12.23 -21.01
CA THR A 16 -10.75 -12.05 -20.94
C THR A 16 -11.26 -12.64 -19.63
N TRP A 17 -12.40 -12.16 -19.18
CA TRP A 17 -13.06 -12.67 -17.98
C TRP A 17 -14.53 -12.96 -18.28
N GLN A 18 -15.15 -13.73 -17.41
CA GLN A 18 -16.57 -14.07 -17.50
C GLN A 18 -17.37 -13.14 -16.57
N ASP A 19 -18.04 -12.13 -17.14
CA ASP A 19 -18.80 -11.13 -16.38
C ASP A 19 -19.83 -11.76 -15.45
N ASN A 20 -20.53 -12.80 -15.92
CA ASN A 20 -21.54 -13.50 -15.14
C ASN A 20 -20.97 -14.22 -13.90
N ALA A 21 -19.75 -14.72 -13.98
CA ALA A 21 -19.07 -15.38 -12.85
C ALA A 21 -18.52 -14.36 -11.84
N LEU A 22 -18.11 -13.19 -12.32
CA LEU A 22 -17.51 -12.16 -11.46
C LEU A 22 -18.55 -11.26 -10.80
N GLY A 23 -19.71 -11.04 -11.41
CA GLY A 23 -20.70 -10.08 -10.92
C GLY A 23 -21.14 -10.34 -9.49
N SER A 24 -21.43 -11.60 -9.14
CA SER A 24 -21.84 -11.99 -7.77
C SER A 24 -20.68 -11.82 -6.76
N LEU A 25 -19.47 -12.19 -7.14
CA LEU A 25 -18.29 -12.05 -6.28
C LEU A 25 -17.94 -10.58 -6.02
N ILE A 26 -17.99 -9.74 -7.06
CA ILE A 26 -17.77 -8.30 -6.92
C ILE A 26 -18.81 -7.67 -6.00
N SER A 27 -20.08 -8.07 -6.13
CA SER A 27 -21.16 -7.59 -5.27
C SER A 27 -20.95 -8.00 -3.82
N GLU A 28 -20.58 -9.26 -3.57
CA GLU A 28 -20.28 -9.74 -2.22
C GLU A 28 -19.09 -9.01 -1.59
N VAL A 29 -17.99 -8.85 -2.34
CA VAL A 29 -16.80 -8.11 -1.87
C VAL A 29 -17.16 -6.66 -1.57
N SER A 30 -17.94 -6.02 -2.43
CA SER A 30 -18.38 -4.63 -2.23
C SER A 30 -19.25 -4.47 -0.98
N LEU A 31 -20.14 -5.41 -0.72
CA LEU A 31 -20.97 -5.43 0.49
C LEU A 31 -20.12 -5.61 1.75
N ARG A 32 -19.20 -6.57 1.74
CA ARG A 32 -18.28 -6.82 2.88
C ARG A 32 -17.38 -5.61 3.15
N ARG A 33 -16.84 -5.01 2.08
CA ARG A 33 -16.04 -3.78 2.17
C ARG A 33 -16.85 -2.63 2.75
N GLY A 34 -18.07 -2.41 2.27
CA GLY A 34 -18.97 -1.36 2.77
C GLY A 34 -19.30 -1.55 4.26
N SER A 35 -19.59 -2.79 4.67
CA SER A 35 -19.83 -3.12 6.08
C SER A 35 -18.59 -2.86 6.96
N LEU A 36 -17.40 -3.25 6.50
CA LEU A 36 -16.15 -3.00 7.22
C LEU A 36 -15.88 -1.50 7.36
N LEU A 37 -15.98 -0.74 6.27
CA LEU A 37 -15.77 0.71 6.30
C LEU A 37 -16.78 1.41 7.19
N GLY A 38 -18.05 0.99 7.19
CA GLY A 38 -19.07 1.51 8.09
C GLY A 38 -18.76 1.25 9.56
N ARG A 39 -18.20 0.07 9.89
CA ARG A 39 -17.75 -0.22 11.27
C ARG A 39 -16.52 0.60 11.66
N LEU A 40 -15.55 0.75 10.74
CA LEU A 40 -14.35 1.54 10.99
C LEU A 40 -14.67 3.03 11.19
N SER A 41 -15.69 3.58 10.51
CA SER A 41 -16.09 4.98 10.68
C SER A 41 -16.67 5.30 12.08
N MET A 42 -16.99 4.27 12.86
CA MET A 42 -17.44 4.44 14.27
C MET A 42 -16.28 4.69 15.25
N PHE A 43 -15.04 4.41 14.85
CA PHE A 43 -13.88 4.71 15.66
C PHE A 43 -13.52 6.20 15.57
N GLY A 44 -12.96 6.74 16.66
CA GLY A 44 -12.46 8.11 16.70
C GLY A 44 -11.24 8.33 15.80
N PHE A 45 -10.94 9.58 15.48
CA PHE A 45 -9.80 9.94 14.62
C PHE A 45 -8.47 9.40 15.15
N LYS A 46 -8.28 9.37 16.47
CA LYS A 46 -7.06 8.88 17.08
C LYS A 46 -6.86 7.39 16.82
N GLU A 47 -7.89 6.59 17.08
CA GLU A 47 -7.85 5.14 16.88
C GLU A 47 -7.68 4.78 15.40
N GLN A 48 -8.31 5.53 14.50
CA GLN A 48 -8.12 5.38 13.05
C GLN A 48 -6.69 5.71 12.64
N GLY A 49 -6.12 6.79 13.17
CA GLY A 49 -4.74 7.20 12.93
C GLY A 49 -3.72 6.16 13.41
N GLU A 50 -3.89 5.64 14.62
CA GLU A 50 -3.02 4.59 15.17
C GLU A 50 -3.12 3.28 14.37
N SER A 51 -4.33 2.87 13.99
CA SER A 51 -4.54 1.69 13.15
C SER A 51 -3.90 1.84 11.76
N MET A 52 -4.00 3.02 11.16
CA MET A 52 -3.37 3.33 9.89
C MET A 52 -1.84 3.33 10.00
N LEU A 53 -1.30 3.90 11.07
CA LEU A 53 0.12 3.90 11.37
C LEU A 53 0.66 2.48 11.48
N ASP A 54 -0.03 1.61 12.23
CA ASP A 54 0.38 0.21 12.36
C ASP A 54 0.32 -0.53 11.03
N SER A 55 -0.79 -0.41 10.30
CA SER A 55 -0.97 -1.09 9.02
C SER A 55 0.08 -0.68 7.98
N LEU A 56 0.35 0.61 7.83
CA LEU A 56 1.36 1.11 6.89
C LEU A 56 2.78 0.70 7.31
N THR A 57 3.06 0.69 8.61
CA THR A 57 4.37 0.24 9.11
C THR A 57 4.61 -1.23 8.73
N GLU A 58 3.64 -2.12 8.99
CA GLU A 58 3.75 -3.54 8.63
C GLU A 58 3.86 -3.73 7.12
N GLU A 59 3.05 -3.03 6.33
CA GLU A 59 3.07 -3.13 4.87
C GLU A 59 4.45 -2.77 4.29
N ILE A 60 5.04 -1.67 4.76
CA ILE A 60 6.37 -1.23 4.32
C ILE A 60 7.44 -2.26 4.72
N ILE A 61 7.41 -2.75 5.96
CA ILE A 61 8.37 -3.74 6.42
C ILE A 61 8.28 -5.02 5.59
N HIS A 62 7.08 -5.59 5.44
CA HIS A 62 6.92 -6.85 4.71
C HIS A 62 7.20 -6.72 3.22
N SER A 63 6.81 -5.61 2.59
CA SER A 63 7.13 -5.37 1.18
C SER A 63 8.64 -5.28 0.96
N SER A 64 9.36 -4.59 1.85
CA SER A 64 10.82 -4.50 1.78
C SER A 64 11.52 -5.84 2.05
N GLU A 65 11.00 -6.64 2.98
CA GLU A 65 11.51 -7.99 3.26
C GLU A 65 11.40 -8.94 2.04
N ILE A 66 10.31 -8.84 1.27
CA ILE A 66 10.12 -9.62 0.02
C ILE A 66 11.22 -9.28 -1.00
N GLU A 67 11.66 -8.02 -1.04
CA GLU A 67 12.75 -7.56 -1.90
C GLU A 67 14.15 -7.83 -1.30
N GLY A 68 14.21 -8.45 -0.12
CA GLY A 68 15.46 -8.78 0.58
C GLY A 68 16.02 -7.66 1.46
N GLU A 69 15.29 -6.59 1.63
CA GLU A 69 15.67 -5.43 2.45
C GLU A 69 15.14 -5.56 3.88
N ARG A 70 16.00 -5.25 4.87
CA ARG A 70 15.61 -5.24 6.28
C ARG A 70 15.62 -3.83 6.83
N LEU A 71 14.44 -3.25 6.95
CA LEU A 71 14.27 -1.92 7.52
C LEU A 71 14.13 -1.98 9.04
N ASN A 72 14.62 -0.94 9.73
CA ASN A 72 14.38 -0.80 11.16
C ASN A 72 12.93 -0.37 11.39
N ARG A 73 12.16 -1.20 12.11
CA ARG A 73 10.73 -1.01 12.36
C ARG A 73 10.43 0.33 13.04
N ASP A 74 11.21 0.71 14.06
CA ASP A 74 10.96 1.94 14.82
C ASP A 74 11.21 3.17 13.95
N SER A 75 12.21 3.11 13.07
CA SER A 75 12.48 4.16 12.09
C SER A 75 11.37 4.30 11.05
N VAL A 76 10.87 3.17 10.51
CA VAL A 76 9.71 3.18 9.59
C VAL A 76 8.50 3.75 10.29
N ARG A 77 8.14 3.26 11.48
CA ARG A 77 7.01 3.76 12.26
C ARG A 77 7.11 5.26 12.53
N SER A 78 8.29 5.74 12.90
CA SER A 78 8.54 7.16 13.16
C SER A 78 8.37 8.01 11.90
N SER A 79 8.82 7.52 10.74
CA SER A 79 8.64 8.20 9.46
C SER A 79 7.17 8.27 9.05
N VAL A 80 6.46 7.14 9.14
CA VAL A 80 5.01 7.09 8.85
C VAL A 80 4.23 8.03 9.78
N ALA A 81 4.53 8.02 11.10
CA ALA A 81 3.86 8.89 12.07
C ALA A 81 4.05 10.37 11.73
N ARG A 82 5.24 10.78 11.30
CA ARG A 82 5.49 12.16 10.85
C ARG A 82 4.67 12.52 9.62
N GLN A 83 4.66 11.66 8.62
CA GLN A 83 3.92 11.90 7.38
C GLN A 83 2.39 11.95 7.59
N LEU A 84 1.88 11.18 8.55
CA LEU A 84 0.46 11.19 8.92
C LEU A 84 0.09 12.35 9.88
N GLY A 85 1.05 13.17 10.31
CA GLY A 85 0.81 14.22 11.31
C GLY A 85 0.51 13.70 12.72
N LEU A 86 0.87 12.44 13.01
CA LEU A 86 0.71 11.79 14.32
C LEU A 86 1.98 11.87 15.18
N ALA A 87 3.02 12.51 14.66
CA ALA A 87 4.30 12.63 15.35
C ALA A 87 4.17 13.54 16.59
N HIS A 88 4.84 13.13 17.66
CA HIS A 88 5.04 13.89 18.87
C HIS A 88 6.54 13.98 19.18
N ASP A 89 6.92 14.86 20.08
CA ASP A 89 8.32 15.08 20.45
C ASP A 89 9.00 13.79 20.91
N GLY A 90 10.27 13.61 20.49
CA GLY A 90 11.09 12.48 20.92
C GLY A 90 11.17 11.29 19.95
N LEU A 91 10.51 11.35 18.79
CA LEU A 91 10.69 10.30 17.78
C LEU A 91 12.11 10.33 17.18
N PRO A 92 12.75 9.16 16.99
CA PRO A 92 14.09 9.09 16.39
C PRO A 92 14.11 9.73 15.00
N LYS A 93 15.24 10.32 14.66
CA LYS A 93 15.50 10.75 13.28
C LYS A 93 15.56 9.52 12.40
N THR A 94 14.90 9.59 11.25
CA THR A 94 14.92 8.53 10.24
C THR A 94 15.97 8.81 9.20
N ASP A 95 16.42 7.74 8.56
CA ASP A 95 17.28 7.76 7.39
C ASP A 95 16.50 8.29 6.18
N HIS A 96 17.14 9.04 5.29
CA HIS A 96 16.55 9.53 4.04
C HIS A 96 15.99 8.41 3.18
N TYR A 97 16.64 7.25 3.17
CA TYR A 97 16.15 6.07 2.45
C TYR A 97 14.78 5.62 2.96
N ILE A 98 14.64 5.48 4.28
CA ILE A 98 13.34 5.10 4.89
C ILE A 98 12.29 6.17 4.62
N GLU A 99 12.65 7.45 4.68
CA GLU A 99 11.73 8.54 4.35
C GLU A 99 11.23 8.45 2.91
N GLY A 100 12.13 8.15 1.97
CA GLY A 100 11.78 7.93 0.56
C GLY A 100 10.84 6.76 0.35
N VAL A 101 11.12 5.60 0.95
CA VAL A 101 10.24 4.42 0.87
C VAL A 101 8.84 4.72 1.43
N VAL A 102 8.77 5.37 2.59
CA VAL A 102 7.49 5.78 3.21
C VAL A 102 6.73 6.74 2.30
N GLN A 103 7.40 7.73 1.71
CA GLN A 103 6.79 8.70 0.82
C GLN A 103 6.20 8.04 -0.43
N VAL A 104 6.93 7.11 -1.05
CA VAL A 104 6.44 6.34 -2.21
C VAL A 104 5.20 5.53 -1.83
N MET A 105 5.22 4.83 -0.70
CA MET A 105 4.09 4.03 -0.24
C MET A 105 2.85 4.90 0.01
N LEU A 106 3.01 6.03 0.67
CA LEU A 106 1.91 6.96 0.94
C LEU A 106 1.35 7.57 -0.35
N ASP A 107 2.21 8.01 -1.26
CA ASP A 107 1.78 8.55 -2.54
C ASP A 107 1.02 7.50 -3.36
N ALA A 108 1.55 6.29 -3.45
CA ALA A 108 0.91 5.20 -4.21
C ALA A 108 -0.45 4.78 -3.63
N THR A 109 -0.60 4.79 -2.30
CA THR A 109 -1.82 4.31 -1.62
C THR A 109 -2.86 5.40 -1.39
N GLN A 110 -2.46 6.65 -1.16
CA GLN A 110 -3.38 7.75 -0.90
C GLN A 110 -3.78 8.51 -2.17
N HIS A 111 -2.85 8.60 -3.14
CA HIS A 111 -3.09 9.27 -4.42
C HIS A 111 -3.26 8.28 -5.59
N PHE A 112 -3.79 7.10 -5.32
CA PHE A 112 -3.96 6.03 -6.32
C PHE A 112 -4.90 6.39 -7.48
N GLN A 113 -5.74 7.41 -7.31
CA GLN A 113 -6.63 7.90 -8.38
C GLN A 113 -5.94 8.89 -9.32
N GLU A 114 -4.78 9.41 -8.94
CA GLU A 114 -4.00 10.31 -9.78
C GLU A 114 -3.28 9.56 -10.89
N SER A 115 -3.15 10.19 -12.04
CA SER A 115 -2.46 9.60 -13.18
C SER A 115 -1.01 9.29 -12.87
N LEU A 116 -0.54 8.11 -13.29
CA LEU A 116 0.86 7.74 -13.21
C LEU A 116 1.63 8.42 -14.35
N THR A 117 2.24 9.56 -14.09
CA THR A 117 3.06 10.31 -15.05
C THR A 117 4.54 9.94 -14.94
N LYS A 118 5.32 10.33 -15.95
CA LYS A 118 6.79 10.14 -15.91
C LYS A 118 7.42 10.93 -14.75
N GLU A 119 6.94 12.14 -14.52
CA GLU A 119 7.41 13.03 -13.46
C GLU A 119 7.16 12.41 -12.09
N ARG A 120 6.00 11.79 -11.88
CA ARG A 120 5.66 11.08 -10.65
C ARG A 120 6.57 9.87 -10.43
N LEU A 121 6.79 9.06 -11.48
CA LEU A 121 7.72 7.92 -11.42
C LEU A 121 9.15 8.35 -11.12
N PHE A 122 9.63 9.43 -11.74
CA PHE A 122 10.96 9.96 -11.45
C PHE A 122 11.05 10.54 -10.04
N GLY A 123 9.99 11.17 -9.54
CA GLY A 123 9.90 11.63 -8.15
C GLY A 123 10.05 10.50 -7.14
N TRP A 124 9.53 9.31 -7.44
CA TRP A 124 9.69 8.12 -6.59
C TRP A 124 11.12 7.55 -6.57
N HIS A 125 11.93 7.87 -7.58
CA HIS A 125 13.33 7.45 -7.69
C HIS A 125 14.32 8.55 -7.32
N SER A 126 13.83 9.71 -6.96
CA SER A 126 14.68 10.82 -6.52
C SER A 126 14.97 10.67 -5.02
N PRO A 127 16.24 10.64 -4.60
CA PRO A 127 16.60 10.49 -3.19
C PRO A 127 16.19 11.72 -2.37
#